data_d5c19f0236d670c673996d621912de83
#
_entry.id   d5c19f0236d670c673996d621912de83
#
_cell.length_a   1.000
_cell.length_b   1.000
_cell.length_c   1.000
_cell.angle_alpha   90.00
_cell.angle_beta   90.00
_cell.angle_gamma   90.00
#
_symmetry.space_group_name_H-M   'P 1'
#
loop_
_entity.id
_entity.type
_entity.pdbx_description
1 polymer ?
#
loop_
_entity_poly.entity_id
_entity_poly.type
_entity_poly.pdbx_seq_one_letter_code
_entity_poly.pdbx_strand_id
1 'polypeptide(L)'
;MTISTLALVGVAGGAGTTRTTIELAATLSRADRSVAVLDVAFGTQGLATYVDGRITDDVTAVATGEAPLEAALYDPDHDVPGRVAFCPAHAPFERLARAKTPAAARTVETAVADAAAHFDHVLLDVPPVAANQAVAALTTADRRALVAPATQRGVDLLPRQRGRLRDLDAPA
;
A
#
# COMPACT_ATOMS: atom_id res chain seq x y z
N MET A 1 -10.80 -12.80 -14.90
CA MET A 1 -10.83 -11.75 -13.87
C MET A 1 -9.57 -10.90 -14.04
N THR A 2 -9.73 -9.63 -14.29
CA THR A 2 -8.60 -8.70 -14.33
C THR A 2 -8.18 -8.47 -12.87
N ILE A 3 -6.89 -8.66 -12.56
CA ILE A 3 -6.34 -8.36 -11.23
C ILE A 3 -6.24 -6.84 -11.15
N SER A 4 -7.05 -6.22 -10.28
CA SER A 4 -7.02 -4.77 -10.10
C SER A 4 -6.21 -4.38 -8.85
N THR A 5 -6.17 -5.23 -7.82
CA THR A 5 -5.52 -4.91 -6.54
C THR A 5 -4.40 -5.91 -6.19
N LEU A 6 -3.21 -5.40 -5.85
CA LEU A 6 -2.05 -6.19 -5.46
C LEU A 6 -1.45 -5.66 -4.16
N ALA A 7 -1.43 -6.49 -3.13
CA ALA A 7 -0.71 -6.19 -1.89
C ALA A 7 0.74 -6.70 -1.98
N LEU A 8 1.71 -5.79 -1.86
CA LEU A 8 3.12 -6.13 -1.73
C LEU A 8 3.48 -6.10 -0.24
N VAL A 9 3.96 -7.21 0.30
CA VAL A 9 4.30 -7.32 1.72
C VAL A 9 5.74 -7.80 1.90
N GLY A 10 6.51 -7.07 2.68
CA GLY A 10 7.90 -7.42 2.99
C GLY A 10 7.98 -8.67 3.86
N VAL A 11 9.03 -9.48 3.69
CA VAL A 11 9.31 -10.60 4.61
C VAL A 11 9.86 -10.10 5.95
N ALA A 12 10.41 -8.87 5.95
CA ALA A 12 10.93 -8.15 7.12
C ALA A 12 10.93 -6.65 6.87
N GLY A 13 11.14 -5.85 7.91
CA GLY A 13 11.44 -4.42 7.76
C GLY A 13 12.69 -4.21 6.91
N GLY A 14 12.67 -3.20 6.04
CA GLY A 14 13.77 -2.91 5.13
C GLY A 14 13.91 -3.87 3.93
N ALA A 15 12.90 -4.70 3.64
CA ALA A 15 12.90 -5.58 2.48
C ALA A 15 12.83 -4.86 1.11
N GLY A 16 12.62 -3.55 1.10
CA GLY A 16 12.48 -2.76 -0.12
C GLY A 16 11.06 -2.75 -0.70
N THR A 17 10.04 -3.04 0.13
CA THR A 17 8.64 -3.14 -0.30
C THR A 17 8.17 -1.86 -0.96
N THR A 18 8.30 -0.71 -0.30
CA THR A 18 7.92 0.61 -0.83
C THR A 18 8.57 0.88 -2.18
N ARG A 19 9.89 0.67 -2.29
CA ARG A 19 10.60 0.85 -3.56
C ARG A 19 10.09 -0.07 -4.66
N THR A 20 9.89 -1.36 -4.35
CA THR A 20 9.36 -2.33 -5.32
C THR A 20 7.96 -1.93 -5.79
N THR A 21 7.12 -1.43 -4.88
CA THR A 21 5.77 -0.94 -5.19
C THR A 21 5.82 0.24 -6.16
N ILE A 22 6.70 1.21 -5.91
CA ILE A 22 6.87 2.40 -6.76
C ILE A 22 7.41 2.02 -8.15
N GLU A 23 8.42 1.17 -8.22
CA GLU A 23 9.00 0.72 -9.50
C GLU A 23 7.98 -0.07 -10.34
N LEU A 24 7.12 -0.85 -9.69
CA LEU A 24 6.02 -1.53 -10.36
C LEU A 24 4.97 -0.54 -10.87
N ALA A 25 4.58 0.46 -10.07
CA ALA A 25 3.66 1.51 -10.47
C ALA A 25 4.22 2.29 -11.69
N ALA A 26 5.49 2.68 -11.65
CA ALA A 26 6.16 3.33 -12.75
C ALA A 26 6.24 2.46 -14.01
N THR A 27 6.39 1.15 -13.87
CA THR A 27 6.40 0.21 -14.99
C THR A 27 5.04 0.11 -15.65
N LEU A 28 3.97 0.03 -14.84
CA LEU A 28 2.60 -0.05 -15.33
C LEU A 28 2.18 1.27 -16.01
N SER A 29 2.55 2.42 -15.46
CA SER A 29 2.23 3.72 -16.07
C SER A 29 2.95 3.95 -17.40
N ARG A 30 4.18 3.46 -17.56
CA ARG A 30 4.86 3.45 -18.87
C ARG A 30 4.15 2.55 -19.90
N ALA A 31 3.39 1.57 -19.44
CA ALA A 31 2.54 0.72 -20.27
C ALA A 31 1.10 1.28 -20.45
N ASP A 32 0.92 2.59 -20.26
CA ASP A 32 -0.35 3.30 -20.41
C ASP A 32 -1.45 2.80 -19.47
N ARG A 33 -1.07 2.52 -18.20
CA ARG A 33 -2.03 2.12 -17.14
C ARG A 33 -2.16 3.21 -16.09
N SER A 34 -3.36 3.35 -15.54
CA SER A 34 -3.61 4.16 -14.37
C SER A 34 -3.40 3.34 -13.11
N VAL A 35 -2.54 3.82 -12.19
CA VAL A 35 -2.12 3.10 -11.00
C VAL A 35 -2.24 3.97 -9.76
N ALA A 36 -2.96 3.49 -8.74
CA ALA A 36 -2.91 4.07 -7.41
C ALA A 36 -1.97 3.26 -6.51
N VAL A 37 -1.17 3.95 -5.70
CA VAL A 37 -0.30 3.34 -4.67
C VAL A 37 -0.75 3.84 -3.30
N LEU A 38 -1.25 2.94 -2.44
CA LEU A 38 -1.67 3.26 -1.08
C LEU A 38 -0.63 2.77 -0.08
N ASP A 39 -0.11 3.68 0.75
CA ASP A 39 0.84 3.36 1.82
C ASP A 39 0.08 2.83 3.05
N VAL A 40 0.11 1.53 3.24
CA VAL A 40 -0.48 0.86 4.42
C VAL A 40 0.57 0.67 5.53
N ALA A 41 1.82 0.99 5.24
CA ALA A 41 2.94 0.94 6.19
C ALA A 41 2.99 2.23 7.06
N PHE A 42 1.89 2.55 7.73
CA PHE A 42 1.67 3.79 8.48
C PHE A 42 2.81 4.17 9.45
N GLY A 43 3.55 3.19 9.96
CA GLY A 43 4.63 3.44 10.91
C GLY A 43 5.94 3.88 10.27
N THR A 44 6.19 3.54 9.02
CA THR A 44 7.42 3.90 8.30
C THR A 44 7.27 5.11 7.42
N GLN A 45 6.05 5.36 6.90
CA GLN A 45 5.73 6.52 6.07
C GLN A 45 6.66 6.68 4.85
N GLY A 46 7.09 5.54 4.28
CA GLY A 46 8.14 5.50 3.26
C GLY A 46 7.71 6.15 1.94
N LEU A 47 6.44 6.03 1.57
CA LEU A 47 5.91 6.59 0.33
C LEU A 47 5.91 8.13 0.33
N ALA A 48 5.80 8.76 1.50
CA ALA A 48 5.80 10.22 1.62
C ALA A 48 7.09 10.88 1.08
N THR A 49 8.21 10.16 1.05
CA THR A 49 9.49 10.66 0.51
C THR A 49 9.49 10.77 -1.02
N TYR A 50 8.49 10.24 -1.69
CA TYR A 50 8.33 10.26 -3.14
C TYR A 50 7.22 11.21 -3.61
N VAL A 51 6.62 11.94 -2.68
CA VAL A 51 5.62 12.96 -2.99
C VAL A 51 6.28 14.33 -2.95
N ASP A 52 6.22 15.06 -4.06
CA ASP A 52 6.72 16.42 -4.13
C ASP A 52 5.75 17.40 -3.47
N GLY A 53 6.31 18.40 -2.80
CA GLY A 53 5.52 19.45 -2.16
C GLY A 53 4.95 19.07 -0.78
N ARG A 54 3.87 19.76 -0.40
CA ARG A 54 3.25 19.60 0.93
C ARG A 54 2.17 18.53 0.89
N ILE A 55 2.27 17.54 1.76
CA ILE A 55 1.20 16.57 2.02
C ILE A 55 0.24 17.20 3.05
N THR A 56 -1.01 17.48 2.65
CA THR A 56 -2.06 18.03 3.49
C THR A 56 -2.96 16.94 4.04
N ASP A 57 -3.43 16.07 3.18
CA ASP A 57 -4.21 14.90 3.51
C ASP A 57 -3.43 13.63 3.13
N ASP A 58 -3.59 12.58 3.89
CA ASP A 58 -2.83 11.36 3.74
C ASP A 58 -3.73 10.13 3.98
N VAL A 59 -3.23 8.93 3.70
CA VAL A 59 -4.01 7.70 3.87
C VAL A 59 -4.52 7.51 5.31
N THR A 60 -3.86 8.10 6.31
CA THR A 60 -4.34 8.02 7.70
C THR A 60 -5.51 8.95 7.96
N ALA A 61 -5.58 10.10 7.28
CA ALA A 61 -6.75 10.97 7.30
C ALA A 61 -7.96 10.28 6.62
N VAL A 62 -7.71 9.59 5.51
CA VAL A 62 -8.74 8.73 4.88
C VAL A 62 -9.20 7.63 5.84
N ALA A 63 -8.28 6.90 6.45
CA ALA A 63 -8.59 5.81 7.38
C ALA A 63 -9.38 6.27 8.60
N THR A 64 -9.17 7.49 9.07
CA THR A 64 -9.92 8.08 10.21
C THR A 64 -11.18 8.82 9.79
N GLY A 65 -11.50 8.89 8.49
CA GLY A 65 -12.67 9.60 7.96
C GLY A 65 -12.55 11.13 7.98
N GLU A 66 -11.33 11.65 8.11
CA GLU A 66 -11.05 13.09 8.12
C GLU A 66 -10.93 13.68 6.72
N ALA A 67 -10.62 12.85 5.70
CA ALA A 67 -10.51 13.23 4.30
C ALA A 67 -11.06 12.14 3.37
N PRO A 68 -11.60 12.50 2.20
CA PRO A 68 -11.91 11.53 1.15
C PRO A 68 -10.62 11.07 0.45
N LEU A 69 -10.67 9.91 -0.23
CA LEU A 69 -9.50 9.32 -0.88
C LEU A 69 -8.86 10.28 -1.90
N GLU A 70 -9.66 10.92 -2.73
CA GLU A 70 -9.18 11.82 -3.79
C GLU A 70 -8.38 13.02 -3.26
N ALA A 71 -8.64 13.50 -2.04
CA ALA A 71 -7.87 14.57 -1.41
C ALA A 71 -6.49 14.11 -0.93
N ALA A 72 -6.32 12.81 -0.74
CA ALA A 72 -5.06 12.20 -0.30
C ALA A 72 -4.24 11.58 -1.45
N LEU A 73 -4.67 11.78 -2.70
CA LEU A 73 -3.96 11.31 -3.89
C LEU A 73 -3.06 12.41 -4.45
N TYR A 74 -1.79 12.09 -4.65
CA TYR A 74 -0.76 12.97 -5.20
C TYR A 74 -0.19 12.38 -6.47
N ASP A 75 -0.34 13.10 -7.58
CA ASP A 75 0.22 12.72 -8.88
C ASP A 75 1.65 13.28 -8.98
N PRO A 76 2.71 12.46 -9.07
CA PRO A 76 4.05 12.96 -9.31
C PRO A 76 4.16 13.58 -10.71
N ASP A 77 4.98 14.63 -10.85
CA ASP A 77 5.22 15.30 -12.13
C ASP A 77 6.14 14.42 -13.01
N HIS A 78 5.53 13.47 -13.73
CA HIS A 78 6.23 12.56 -14.63
C HIS A 78 5.56 12.53 -15.99
N ASP A 79 6.36 12.72 -17.04
CA ASP A 79 5.93 12.58 -18.43
C ASP A 79 5.89 11.08 -18.81
N VAL A 80 4.75 10.44 -18.53
CA VAL A 80 4.48 9.03 -18.86
C VAL A 80 3.10 8.89 -19.51
N PRO A 81 2.89 7.89 -20.40
CA PRO A 81 1.61 7.70 -21.09
C PRO A 81 0.42 7.49 -20.15
N GLY A 82 0.61 6.71 -19.09
CA GLY A 82 -0.41 6.42 -18.09
C GLY A 82 -0.37 7.38 -16.90
N ARG A 83 -0.98 6.97 -15.78
CA ARG A 83 -1.06 7.78 -14.56
C ARG A 83 -0.53 7.00 -13.36
N VAL A 84 0.18 7.69 -12.45
CA VAL A 84 0.47 7.20 -11.10
C VAL A 84 -0.09 8.20 -10.09
N ALA A 85 -0.81 7.71 -9.08
CA ALA A 85 -1.23 8.52 -7.96
C ALA A 85 -0.76 7.87 -6.65
N PHE A 86 -0.08 8.63 -5.80
CA PHE A 86 0.39 8.19 -4.49
C PHE A 86 -0.57 8.65 -3.40
N CYS A 87 -0.98 7.72 -2.53
CA CYS A 87 -1.68 8.01 -1.28
C CYS A 87 -0.73 7.69 -0.11
N PRO A 88 0.13 8.64 0.29
CA PRO A 88 1.17 8.40 1.30
C PRO A 88 0.57 8.33 2.70
N ALA A 89 1.29 7.71 3.65
CA ALA A 89 1.12 7.95 5.07
C ALA A 89 2.05 9.08 5.49
N HIS A 90 1.51 10.13 6.12
CA HIS A 90 2.28 11.27 6.63
C HIS A 90 1.54 11.94 7.79
N ALA A 91 1.59 11.33 8.96
CA ALA A 91 0.77 11.76 10.09
C ALA A 91 1.53 11.82 11.40
N PRO A 92 1.12 12.70 12.32
CA PRO A 92 1.62 12.69 13.68
C PRO A 92 1.18 11.43 14.43
N PHE A 93 1.90 11.12 15.51
CA PHE A 93 1.74 9.88 16.28
C PHE A 93 0.30 9.61 16.74
N GLU A 94 -0.42 10.66 17.10
CA GLU A 94 -1.82 10.56 17.55
C GLU A 94 -2.74 10.04 16.44
N ARG A 95 -2.66 10.59 15.22
CA ARG A 95 -3.46 10.13 14.09
C ARG A 95 -3.07 8.71 13.68
N LEU A 96 -1.77 8.38 13.71
CA LEU A 96 -1.30 7.01 13.48
C LEU A 96 -1.95 6.00 14.44
N ALA A 97 -2.11 6.36 15.71
CA ALA A 97 -2.77 5.49 16.67
C ALA A 97 -4.25 5.28 16.34
N ARG A 98 -4.98 6.36 15.98
CA ARG A 98 -6.40 6.28 15.56
C ARG A 98 -6.58 5.51 14.25
N ALA A 99 -5.68 5.69 13.29
CA ALA A 99 -5.72 5.00 12.00
C ALA A 99 -5.44 3.48 12.08
N LYS A 100 -4.93 2.98 13.20
CA LYS A 100 -4.66 1.55 13.43
C LYS A 100 -5.79 0.79 14.14
N THR A 101 -6.93 1.42 14.37
CA THR A 101 -8.09 0.79 15.00
C THR A 101 -8.82 -0.16 14.04
N PRO A 102 -9.61 -1.14 14.54
CA PRO A 102 -10.44 -1.99 13.67
C PRO A 102 -11.47 -1.20 12.85
N ALA A 103 -11.96 -0.07 13.35
CA ALA A 103 -12.86 0.80 12.61
C ALA A 103 -12.15 1.46 11.43
N ALA A 104 -10.96 2.02 11.64
CA ALA A 104 -10.14 2.60 10.59
C ALA A 104 -9.72 1.57 9.53
N ALA A 105 -9.48 0.31 9.92
CA ALA A 105 -9.17 -0.75 8.98
C ALA A 105 -10.31 -0.99 7.97
N ARG A 106 -11.57 -0.96 8.40
CA ARG A 106 -12.73 -1.05 7.50
C ARG A 106 -12.80 0.13 6.51
N THR A 107 -12.40 1.32 6.94
CA THR A 107 -12.32 2.48 6.05
C THR A 107 -11.21 2.28 5.01
N VAL A 108 -10.08 1.65 5.38
CA VAL A 108 -9.03 1.27 4.42
C VAL A 108 -9.56 0.29 3.37
N GLU A 109 -10.36 -0.72 3.77
CA GLU A 109 -11.02 -1.65 2.81
C GLU A 109 -11.89 -0.88 1.80
N THR A 110 -12.70 0.07 2.28
CA THR A 110 -13.51 0.92 1.42
C THR A 110 -12.63 1.77 0.48
N ALA A 111 -11.58 2.39 0.99
CA ALA A 111 -10.67 3.20 0.17
C ALA A 111 -9.95 2.37 -0.91
N VAL A 112 -9.59 1.12 -0.63
CA VAL A 112 -9.04 0.20 -1.65
C VAL A 112 -10.08 -0.11 -2.73
N ALA A 113 -11.33 -0.35 -2.35
CA ALA A 113 -12.41 -0.59 -3.31
C ALA A 113 -12.71 0.65 -4.17
N ASP A 114 -12.72 1.84 -3.56
CA ASP A 114 -12.90 3.12 -4.27
C ASP A 114 -11.75 3.36 -5.26
N ALA A 115 -10.50 3.13 -4.86
CA ALA A 115 -9.36 3.22 -5.76
C ALA A 115 -9.49 2.24 -6.94
N ALA A 116 -9.89 0.99 -6.67
CA ALA A 116 -10.07 -0.04 -7.70
C ALA A 116 -11.19 0.26 -8.71
N ALA A 117 -12.14 1.13 -8.35
CA ALA A 117 -13.18 1.60 -9.25
C ALA A 117 -12.69 2.70 -10.23
N HIS A 118 -11.57 3.38 -9.91
CA HIS A 118 -11.08 4.55 -10.65
C HIS A 118 -9.73 4.34 -11.32
N PHE A 119 -8.98 3.29 -10.96
CA PHE A 119 -7.67 2.97 -11.51
C PHE A 119 -7.65 1.56 -12.09
N ASP A 120 -6.85 1.35 -13.14
CA ASP A 120 -6.63 0.01 -13.70
C ASP A 120 -5.99 -0.94 -12.68
N HIS A 121 -5.08 -0.40 -11.85
CA HIS A 121 -4.38 -1.14 -10.82
C HIS A 121 -4.27 -0.35 -9.51
N VAL A 122 -4.40 -1.06 -8.39
CA VAL A 122 -4.14 -0.54 -7.04
C VAL A 122 -3.04 -1.37 -6.40
N LEU A 123 -1.95 -0.72 -6.02
CA LEU A 123 -0.83 -1.34 -5.33
C LEU A 123 -0.84 -0.92 -3.86
N LEU A 124 -0.79 -1.89 -2.96
CA LEU A 124 -0.79 -1.66 -1.52
C LEU A 124 0.61 -1.95 -0.97
N ASP A 125 1.27 -0.94 -0.40
CA ASP A 125 2.55 -1.09 0.30
C ASP A 125 2.27 -1.53 1.74
N VAL A 126 2.46 -2.83 2.03
CA VAL A 126 2.02 -3.46 3.27
C VAL A 126 3.21 -3.77 4.18
N PRO A 127 3.18 -3.37 5.46
CA PRO A 127 4.25 -3.67 6.41
C PRO A 127 4.25 -5.17 6.80
N PRO A 128 5.40 -5.75 7.18
CA PRO A 128 5.52 -7.16 7.57
C PRO A 128 5.00 -7.47 8.98
N VAL A 129 4.09 -6.65 9.50
CA VAL A 129 3.57 -6.73 10.87
C VAL A 129 2.06 -6.96 10.89
N ALA A 130 1.58 -7.68 11.91
CA ALA A 130 0.16 -7.90 12.12
C ALA A 130 -0.47 -6.64 12.76
N ALA A 131 -0.98 -5.75 11.91
CA ALA A 131 -1.73 -4.57 12.31
C ALA A 131 -3.07 -4.54 11.55
N ASN A 132 -4.10 -3.95 12.13
CA ASN A 132 -5.45 -4.00 11.57
C ASN A 132 -5.52 -3.53 10.11
N GLN A 133 -4.88 -2.41 9.77
CA GLN A 133 -4.84 -1.91 8.40
C GLN A 133 -4.06 -2.82 7.44
N ALA A 134 -3.01 -3.50 7.94
CA ALA A 134 -2.26 -4.46 7.13
C ALA A 134 -3.10 -5.71 6.84
N VAL A 135 -3.83 -6.21 7.84
CA VAL A 135 -4.77 -7.33 7.66
C VAL A 135 -5.85 -6.95 6.65
N ALA A 136 -6.49 -5.77 6.82
CA ALA A 136 -7.48 -5.26 5.89
C ALA A 136 -6.95 -5.21 4.43
N ALA A 137 -5.77 -4.63 4.22
CA ALA A 137 -5.15 -4.58 2.89
C ALA A 137 -4.87 -5.98 2.31
N LEU A 138 -4.39 -6.92 3.14
CA LEU A 138 -4.09 -8.28 2.70
C LEU A 138 -5.34 -9.09 2.36
N THR A 139 -6.42 -8.92 3.09
CA THR A 139 -7.67 -9.67 2.86
C THR A 139 -8.49 -9.08 1.71
N THR A 140 -8.41 -7.78 1.47
CA THR A 140 -9.15 -7.09 0.40
C THR A 140 -8.47 -7.23 -0.97
N ALA A 141 -7.13 -7.31 -1.03
CA ALA A 141 -6.42 -7.41 -2.31
C ALA A 141 -6.76 -8.69 -3.08
N ASP A 142 -6.85 -8.60 -4.43
CA ASP A 142 -7.04 -9.77 -5.31
C ASP A 142 -5.83 -10.72 -5.26
N ARG A 143 -4.63 -10.13 -5.17
CA ARG A 143 -3.35 -10.85 -5.14
C ARG A 143 -2.40 -10.30 -4.09
N ARG A 144 -1.49 -11.13 -3.62
CA ARG A 144 -0.42 -10.82 -2.68
C ARG A 144 0.91 -11.22 -3.27
N ALA A 145 1.92 -10.38 -3.07
CA ALA A 145 3.30 -10.64 -3.45
C ALA A 145 4.22 -10.44 -2.25
N LEU A 146 5.12 -11.40 -2.03
CA LEU A 146 6.14 -11.29 -1.01
C LEU A 146 7.37 -10.58 -1.58
N VAL A 147 7.83 -9.55 -0.89
CA VAL A 147 9.08 -8.84 -1.21
C VAL A 147 10.16 -9.29 -0.22
N ALA A 148 11.21 -9.88 -0.76
CA ALA A 148 12.34 -10.37 0.02
C ALA A 148 13.65 -9.79 -0.55
N PRO A 149 14.60 -9.36 0.30
CA PRO A 149 15.94 -9.03 -0.19
C PRO A 149 16.62 -10.28 -0.75
N ALA A 150 17.44 -10.11 -1.79
CA ALA A 150 18.19 -11.20 -2.44
C ALA A 150 19.37 -11.65 -1.56
N THR A 151 19.06 -12.11 -0.35
CA THR A 151 20.03 -12.61 0.64
C THR A 151 19.53 -13.92 1.22
N GLN A 152 20.44 -14.74 1.78
CA GLN A 152 20.05 -15.97 2.47
C GLN A 152 19.00 -15.70 3.56
N ARG A 153 19.18 -14.67 4.36
CA ARG A 153 18.20 -14.26 5.40
C ARG A 153 16.83 -13.92 4.79
N GLY A 154 16.79 -13.25 3.64
CA GLY A 154 15.53 -12.95 2.95
C GLY A 154 14.78 -14.21 2.54
N VAL A 155 15.50 -15.18 1.98
CA VAL A 155 14.96 -16.49 1.57
C VAL A 155 14.45 -17.27 2.80
N ASP A 156 15.21 -17.28 3.90
CA ASP A 156 14.85 -18.00 5.13
C ASP A 156 13.58 -17.47 5.80
N LEU A 157 13.23 -16.20 5.57
CA LEU A 157 12.02 -15.59 6.12
C LEU A 157 10.75 -15.85 5.29
N LEU A 158 10.88 -16.25 4.03
CA LEU A 158 9.73 -16.53 3.13
C LEU A 158 8.74 -17.55 3.69
N PRO A 159 9.16 -18.74 4.20
CA PRO A 159 8.22 -19.72 4.74
C PRO A 159 7.38 -19.18 5.89
N ARG A 160 8.00 -18.40 6.77
CA ARG A 160 7.31 -17.78 7.91
C ARG A 160 6.25 -16.79 7.44
N GLN A 161 6.58 -15.93 6.48
CA GLN A 161 5.63 -14.92 5.97
C GLN A 161 4.50 -15.58 5.17
N ARG A 162 4.80 -16.62 4.38
CA ARG A 162 3.76 -17.43 3.71
C ARG A 162 2.80 -18.10 4.70
N GLY A 163 3.32 -18.62 5.82
CA GLY A 163 2.50 -19.18 6.89
C GLY A 163 1.50 -18.16 7.42
N ARG A 164 1.97 -16.95 7.76
CA ARG A 164 1.11 -15.85 8.24
C ARG A 164 0.01 -15.46 7.26
N LEU A 165 0.31 -15.43 5.96
CA LEU A 165 -0.70 -15.13 4.93
C LEU A 165 -1.74 -16.25 4.81
N ARG A 166 -1.34 -17.51 4.97
CA ARG A 166 -2.29 -18.64 4.99
C ARG A 166 -3.21 -18.58 6.21
N ASP A 167 -2.68 -18.19 7.38
CA ASP A 167 -3.47 -18.02 8.60
C ASP A 167 -4.57 -16.94 8.46
N LEU A 168 -4.42 -16.03 7.48
CA LEU A 168 -5.39 -14.98 7.14
C LEU A 168 -6.29 -15.36 5.94
N ASP A 169 -6.23 -16.60 5.43
CA ASP A 169 -6.86 -17.01 4.17
C ASP A 169 -6.47 -16.10 2.97
N ALA A 170 -5.30 -15.50 3.03
CA ALA A 170 -4.77 -14.56 2.07
C ALA A 170 -3.43 -15.05 1.45
N PRO A 171 -3.37 -16.22 0.80
CA PRO A 171 -2.12 -16.77 0.28
C PRO A 171 -1.50 -15.91 -0.81
N ALA A 172 -0.14 -15.84 -0.84
CA ALA A 172 0.65 -15.16 -1.87
C ALA A 172 1.06 -16.15 -2.96
#